data_937390a265e0e3514f87a57764579807
#
_entry.id   937390a265e0e3514f87a57764579807
#
_cell.length_a   1.000
_cell.length_b   1.000
_cell.length_c   1.000
_cell.angle_alpha   90.00
_cell.angle_beta   90.00
_cell.angle_gamma   90.00
#
_symmetry.space_group_name_H-M   'P 1'
#
loop_
_entity.id
_entity.type
_entity.pdbx_description
1 polymer ?
#
loop_
_entity_poly.entity_id
_entity_poly.type
_entity_poly.pdbx_seq_one_letter_code
_entity_poly.pdbx_strand_id
1 'polypeptide(L)'
;MSLTQLQERIRARKTPLALTLSPELDRLSPKILKNFTDMFGDVPMARTEALRYHGTSLLDAAAGRLPAVVLRADAYLSQGMMGADVLSNLITAAHAKELYAILDVNATDPAPWLSYGADAVTVCPYAGKDCLTVPEDRLAIAAVRTGNPSGGEVQTLLAGDRALWLSLAEKMARRGAALSVATGYSLDVRDVRRVCPSAFLLLPGCDGENALPAFDDFGHGALLADETLQYTADPAAAVTEAVAALKKWVTVV
;
A
#
# COMPACT_ATOMS: atom_id res chain seq x y z
N MET A 1 1.92 14.22 -4.94
CA MET A 1 2.82 13.65 -5.99
C MET A 1 2.01 12.80 -6.97
N SER A 2 2.26 12.92 -8.26
CA SER A 2 1.55 12.20 -9.31
C SER A 2 2.02 10.74 -9.48
N LEU A 3 1.30 9.94 -10.27
CA LEU A 3 1.74 8.61 -10.67
C LEU A 3 3.13 8.62 -11.33
N THR A 4 3.42 9.66 -12.13
CA THR A 4 4.73 9.84 -12.78
C THR A 4 5.87 9.86 -11.75
N GLN A 5 5.70 10.58 -10.65
CA GLN A 5 6.70 10.65 -9.58
C GLN A 5 6.89 9.31 -8.87
N LEU A 6 5.82 8.52 -8.68
CA LEU A 6 5.95 7.15 -8.16
C LEU A 6 6.77 6.28 -9.12
N GLN A 7 6.48 6.34 -10.41
CA GLN A 7 7.21 5.58 -11.44
C GLN A 7 8.69 6.01 -11.53
N GLU A 8 8.99 7.31 -11.39
CA GLU A 8 10.37 7.81 -11.32
C GLU A 8 11.12 7.24 -10.10
N ARG A 9 10.45 7.17 -8.93
CA ARG A 9 11.05 6.55 -7.74
C ARG A 9 11.28 5.06 -7.91
N ILE A 10 10.34 4.31 -8.54
CA ILE A 10 10.51 2.90 -8.88
C ILE A 10 11.76 2.70 -9.74
N ARG A 11 11.93 3.52 -10.79
CA ARG A 11 13.13 3.48 -11.64
C ARG A 11 14.40 3.83 -10.87
N ALA A 12 14.38 4.89 -10.05
CA ALA A 12 15.54 5.31 -9.28
C ALA A 12 15.99 4.26 -8.25
N ARG A 13 15.05 3.56 -7.62
CA ARG A 13 15.34 2.48 -6.65
C ARG A 13 15.55 1.12 -7.31
N LYS A 14 15.24 0.99 -8.61
CA LYS A 14 15.32 -0.27 -9.38
C LYS A 14 14.57 -1.42 -8.72
N THR A 15 13.44 -1.13 -8.13
CA THR A 15 12.56 -2.12 -7.49
C THR A 15 11.12 -1.61 -7.43
N PRO A 16 10.12 -2.43 -7.80
CA PRO A 16 8.71 -2.12 -7.66
C PRO A 16 8.13 -2.67 -6.35
N LEU A 17 8.88 -2.58 -5.24
CA LEU A 17 8.47 -3.08 -3.93
C LEU A 17 8.17 -1.90 -2.98
N ALA A 18 7.03 -1.94 -2.31
CA ALA A 18 6.68 -1.06 -1.20
C ALA A 18 6.56 -1.85 0.10
N LEU A 19 6.94 -1.23 1.21
CA LEU A 19 6.64 -1.72 2.54
C LEU A 19 5.21 -1.33 2.92
N THR A 20 4.42 -2.27 3.47
CA THR A 20 3.13 -1.96 4.07
C THR A 20 3.26 -1.83 5.59
N LEU A 21 2.80 -0.72 6.13
CA LEU A 21 2.66 -0.46 7.56
C LEU A 21 1.21 -0.67 7.97
N SER A 22 0.92 -1.84 8.53
CA SER A 22 -0.37 -2.24 9.10
C SER A 22 -0.18 -2.90 10.47
N PRO A 23 0.43 -2.19 11.46
CA PRO A 23 0.85 -2.82 12.69
C PRO A 23 -0.34 -3.28 13.56
N GLU A 24 -0.23 -4.50 14.08
CA GLU A 24 -1.08 -5.06 15.11
C GLU A 24 -0.31 -5.03 16.43
N LEU A 25 -0.88 -4.44 17.48
CA LEU A 25 -0.17 -4.22 18.77
C LEU A 25 0.34 -5.52 19.41
N ASP A 26 -0.44 -6.59 19.32
CA ASP A 26 -0.13 -7.91 19.87
C ASP A 26 0.95 -8.66 19.07
N ARG A 27 1.23 -8.22 17.85
CA ARG A 27 2.31 -8.75 17.01
C ARG A 27 3.60 -7.94 17.07
N LEU A 28 3.57 -6.78 17.71
CA LEU A 28 4.79 -6.01 17.93
C LEU A 28 5.77 -6.78 18.81
N SER A 29 7.06 -6.52 18.64
CA SER A 29 8.06 -7.09 19.53
C SER A 29 7.69 -6.78 21.00
N PRO A 30 7.58 -7.80 21.88
CA PRO A 30 7.25 -7.58 23.28
C PRO A 30 8.21 -6.59 23.98
N LYS A 31 9.46 -6.52 23.49
CA LYS A 31 10.45 -5.59 24.00
C LYS A 31 10.08 -4.14 23.70
N ILE A 32 9.55 -3.85 22.49
CA ILE A 32 9.12 -2.50 22.11
C ILE A 32 7.98 -2.06 23.02
N LEU A 33 6.91 -2.84 23.08
CA LEU A 33 5.74 -2.50 23.88
C LEU A 33 6.10 -2.35 25.36
N LYS A 34 6.90 -3.28 25.91
CA LYS A 34 7.37 -3.23 27.29
C LYS A 34 8.15 -1.96 27.60
N ASN A 35 9.08 -1.55 26.74
CA ASN A 35 9.88 -0.33 26.96
C ASN A 35 9.00 0.91 27.14
N PHE A 36 7.96 1.07 26.31
CA PHE A 36 7.06 2.22 26.40
C PHE A 36 6.08 2.09 27.58
N THR A 37 5.64 0.87 27.92
CA THR A 37 4.83 0.63 29.12
C THR A 37 5.62 0.91 30.41
N ASP A 38 6.89 0.53 30.47
CA ASP A 38 7.77 0.81 31.61
C ASP A 38 8.00 2.33 31.76
N MET A 39 8.02 3.08 30.64
CA MET A 39 8.23 4.52 30.63
C MET A 39 6.99 5.35 30.99
N PHE A 40 5.83 4.98 30.45
CA PHE A 40 4.60 5.78 30.51
C PHE A 40 3.48 5.13 31.33
N GLY A 41 3.64 3.86 31.76
CA GLY A 41 2.57 3.05 32.32
C GLY A 41 1.72 2.38 31.23
N ASP A 42 0.77 1.53 31.61
CA ASP A 42 -0.19 0.90 30.67
C ASP A 42 -1.31 1.89 30.30
N VAL A 43 -0.96 2.83 29.48
CA VAL A 43 -1.85 3.91 28.98
C VAL A 43 -1.83 3.97 27.45
N PRO A 44 -2.87 4.56 26.82
CA PRO A 44 -2.91 4.69 25.35
C PRO A 44 -1.65 5.33 24.73
N MET A 45 -1.03 6.27 25.44
CA MET A 45 0.23 6.90 25.00
C MET A 45 1.36 5.88 24.80
N ALA A 46 1.52 4.90 25.71
CA ALA A 46 2.56 3.89 25.58
C ALA A 46 2.39 3.07 24.30
N ARG A 47 1.15 2.72 23.96
CA ARG A 47 0.82 1.95 22.75
C ARG A 47 1.06 2.75 21.48
N THR A 48 0.66 4.02 21.45
CA THR A 48 0.87 4.88 20.28
C THR A 48 2.34 5.24 20.07
N GLU A 49 3.12 5.44 21.13
CA GLU A 49 4.56 5.65 21.02
C GLU A 49 5.29 4.38 20.56
N ALA A 50 4.82 3.19 20.97
CA ALA A 50 5.33 1.92 20.44
C ALA A 50 5.07 1.79 18.93
N LEU A 51 3.88 2.17 18.46
CA LEU A 51 3.53 2.20 17.03
C LEU A 51 4.37 3.23 16.26
N ARG A 52 4.58 4.42 16.83
CA ARG A 52 5.43 5.47 16.24
C ARG A 52 6.86 4.98 16.07
N TYR A 53 7.44 4.41 17.12
CA TYR A 53 8.80 3.87 17.11
C TYR A 53 8.94 2.76 16.07
N HIS A 54 8.01 1.81 16.07
CA HIS A 54 7.99 0.70 15.12
C HIS A 54 7.91 1.21 13.68
N GLY A 55 6.94 2.07 13.37
CA GLY A 55 6.79 2.64 12.04
C GLY A 55 8.02 3.43 11.58
N THR A 56 8.59 4.26 12.46
CA THR A 56 9.80 5.04 12.14
C THR A 56 10.99 4.13 11.84
N SER A 57 11.21 3.08 12.63
CA SER A 57 12.28 2.11 12.40
C SER A 57 12.14 1.40 11.04
N LEU A 58 10.91 1.10 10.64
CA LEU A 58 10.63 0.48 9.34
C LEU A 58 10.84 1.47 8.17
N LEU A 59 10.47 2.74 8.35
CA LEU A 59 10.76 3.78 7.37
C LEU A 59 12.27 4.01 7.21
N ASP A 60 13.05 3.91 8.30
CA ASP A 60 14.53 3.96 8.24
C ASP A 60 15.10 2.77 7.43
N ALA A 61 14.54 1.58 7.62
CA ALA A 61 14.92 0.40 6.85
C ALA A 61 14.56 0.52 5.36
N ALA A 62 13.45 1.16 5.02
CA ALA A 62 13.00 1.38 3.65
C ALA A 62 13.75 2.50 2.93
N ALA A 63 14.26 3.49 3.68
CA ALA A 63 14.90 4.68 3.14
C ALA A 63 16.06 4.34 2.19
N GLY A 64 16.03 4.96 1.00
CA GLY A 64 17.05 4.73 -0.03
C GLY A 64 16.95 3.38 -0.75
N ARG A 65 16.14 2.44 -0.26
CA ARG A 65 15.98 1.08 -0.81
C ARG A 65 14.66 0.89 -1.56
N LEU A 66 13.57 1.40 -0.99
CA LEU A 66 12.21 1.25 -1.55
C LEU A 66 11.72 2.58 -2.15
N PRO A 67 10.83 2.54 -3.16
CA PRO A 67 10.23 3.74 -3.75
C PRO A 67 9.06 4.29 -2.94
N ALA A 68 8.36 3.46 -2.17
CA ALA A 68 7.09 3.81 -1.55
C ALA A 68 6.84 3.06 -0.24
N VAL A 69 5.90 3.58 0.53
CA VAL A 69 5.29 2.94 1.70
C VAL A 69 3.77 3.02 1.58
N VAL A 70 3.08 1.95 1.99
CA VAL A 70 1.63 1.89 2.14
C VAL A 70 1.32 1.93 3.62
N LEU A 71 0.52 2.91 4.08
CA LEU A 71 0.11 3.04 5.47
C LEU A 71 -1.38 2.71 5.57
N ARG A 72 -1.73 1.67 6.30
CA ARG A 72 -3.14 1.31 6.55
C ARG A 72 -3.71 2.18 7.66
N ALA A 73 -4.67 3.03 7.30
CA ALA A 73 -5.25 4.01 8.22
C ALA A 73 -5.90 3.36 9.45
N ASP A 74 -6.63 2.26 9.27
CA ASP A 74 -7.34 1.55 10.34
C ASP A 74 -6.42 1.06 11.46
N ALA A 75 -5.20 0.62 11.13
CA ALA A 75 -4.21 0.16 12.10
C ALA A 75 -3.84 1.24 13.13
N TYR A 76 -3.83 2.50 12.70
CA TYR A 76 -3.49 3.64 13.57
C TYR A 76 -4.74 4.28 14.17
N LEU A 77 -5.79 4.50 13.38
CA LEU A 77 -7.00 5.18 13.83
C LEU A 77 -7.77 4.39 14.89
N SER A 78 -7.59 3.08 14.96
CA SER A 78 -8.07 2.24 16.07
C SER A 78 -7.58 2.69 17.45
N GLN A 79 -6.48 3.48 17.49
CA GLN A 79 -5.93 4.08 18.72
C GLN A 79 -6.45 5.51 18.97
N GLY A 80 -7.51 5.94 18.29
CA GLY A 80 -8.12 7.25 18.43
C GLY A 80 -7.24 8.40 17.94
N MET A 81 -7.39 9.57 18.55
CA MET A 81 -6.69 10.78 18.11
C MET A 81 -5.16 10.68 18.19
N MET A 82 -4.62 9.97 19.18
CA MET A 82 -3.18 9.75 19.28
C MET A 82 -2.67 8.90 18.10
N GLY A 83 -3.46 7.91 17.67
CA GLY A 83 -3.12 7.11 16.48
C GLY A 83 -3.19 7.92 15.19
N ALA A 84 -4.15 8.85 15.08
CA ALA A 84 -4.22 9.77 13.95
C ALA A 84 -2.98 10.68 13.87
N ASP A 85 -2.49 11.17 15.01
CA ASP A 85 -1.24 11.92 15.10
C ASP A 85 -0.02 11.08 14.67
N VAL A 86 0.06 9.83 15.15
CA VAL A 86 1.12 8.90 14.70
C VAL A 86 1.09 8.70 13.20
N LEU A 87 -0.08 8.47 12.59
CA LEU A 87 -0.24 8.29 11.16
C LEU A 87 0.26 9.51 10.37
N SER A 88 -0.14 10.72 10.79
CA SER A 88 0.31 11.98 10.16
C SER A 88 1.83 12.15 10.25
N ASN A 89 2.41 11.86 11.42
CA ASN A 89 3.86 11.96 11.64
C ASN A 89 4.63 10.93 10.78
N LEU A 90 4.11 9.70 10.62
CA LEU A 90 4.74 8.68 9.77
C LEU A 90 4.70 9.05 8.28
N ILE A 91 3.61 9.68 7.81
CA ILE A 91 3.53 10.20 6.42
C ILE A 91 4.60 11.30 6.22
N THR A 92 4.72 12.22 7.17
CA THR A 92 5.76 13.26 7.15
C THR A 92 7.16 12.67 7.16
N ALA A 93 7.40 11.66 8.01
CA ALA A 93 8.68 10.96 8.08
C ALA A 93 9.00 10.18 6.79
N ALA A 94 8.00 9.60 6.13
CA ALA A 94 8.16 8.94 4.84
C ALA A 94 8.64 9.92 3.77
N HIS A 95 8.05 11.11 3.70
CA HIS A 95 8.49 12.17 2.78
C HIS A 95 9.92 12.63 3.05
N ALA A 96 10.29 12.81 4.32
CA ALA A 96 11.66 13.18 4.70
C ALA A 96 12.70 12.12 4.27
N LYS A 97 12.27 10.88 4.03
CA LYS A 97 13.08 9.75 3.56
C LYS A 97 12.91 9.47 2.05
N GLU A 98 12.30 10.41 1.33
CA GLU A 98 12.01 10.31 -0.10
C GLU A 98 11.15 9.10 -0.48
N LEU A 99 10.32 8.59 0.42
CA LEU A 99 9.35 7.55 0.13
C LEU A 99 8.04 8.17 -0.38
N TYR A 100 7.43 7.54 -1.39
CA TYR A 100 6.08 7.88 -1.83
C TYR A 100 5.08 7.30 -0.82
N ALA A 101 4.24 8.13 -0.22
CA ALA A 101 3.30 7.73 0.83
C ALA A 101 1.92 7.42 0.24
N ILE A 102 1.49 6.17 0.34
CA ILE A 102 0.16 5.70 -0.07
C ILE A 102 -0.66 5.48 1.21
N LEU A 103 -1.77 6.17 1.37
CA LEU A 103 -2.71 5.97 2.47
C LEU A 103 -3.79 4.96 2.07
N ASP A 104 -3.78 3.80 2.70
CA ASP A 104 -4.77 2.75 2.46
C ASP A 104 -5.94 2.91 3.42
N VAL A 105 -7.09 3.33 2.87
CA VAL A 105 -8.30 3.68 3.65
C VAL A 105 -9.59 3.27 2.95
N ASN A 106 -9.51 2.95 1.64
CA ASN A 106 -10.67 2.60 0.83
C ASN A 106 -11.80 3.64 0.91
N ALA A 107 -11.44 4.92 0.72
CA ALA A 107 -12.31 6.06 0.91
C ALA A 107 -13.42 6.17 -0.15
N THR A 108 -14.63 6.55 0.25
CA THR A 108 -15.70 6.98 -0.69
C THR A 108 -15.53 8.46 -1.09
N ASP A 109 -15.01 9.29 -0.19
CA ASP A 109 -14.55 10.65 -0.42
C ASP A 109 -13.06 10.76 -0.04
N PRO A 110 -12.15 11.02 -1.00
CA PRO A 110 -10.72 11.08 -0.74
C PRO A 110 -10.26 12.38 -0.05
N ALA A 111 -11.01 13.47 -0.16
CA ALA A 111 -10.56 14.80 0.26
C ALA A 111 -10.16 14.88 1.75
N PRO A 112 -10.94 14.36 2.72
CA PRO A 112 -10.56 14.37 4.13
C PRO A 112 -9.27 13.60 4.41
N TRP A 113 -9.03 12.52 3.67
CA TRP A 113 -7.88 11.65 3.87
C TRP A 113 -6.58 12.22 3.29
N LEU A 114 -6.68 12.99 2.22
CA LEU A 114 -5.54 13.69 1.65
C LEU A 114 -5.01 14.81 2.57
N SER A 115 -5.80 15.29 3.53
CA SER A 115 -5.36 16.24 4.55
C SER A 115 -4.24 15.70 5.46
N TYR A 116 -4.08 14.37 5.56
CA TYR A 116 -2.93 13.74 6.21
C TYR A 116 -1.61 13.93 5.45
N GLY A 117 -1.66 14.45 4.22
CA GLY A 117 -0.48 14.75 3.41
C GLY A 117 -0.02 13.63 2.48
N ALA A 118 -0.68 12.46 2.47
CA ALA A 118 -0.31 11.34 1.60
C ALA A 118 -0.32 11.72 0.10
N ASP A 119 0.54 11.08 -0.68
CA ASP A 119 0.67 11.30 -2.13
C ASP A 119 -0.42 10.59 -2.93
N ALA A 120 -0.90 9.46 -2.39
CA ALA A 120 -1.99 8.69 -2.94
C ALA A 120 -2.93 8.20 -1.84
N VAL A 121 -4.17 7.90 -2.21
CA VAL A 121 -5.17 7.33 -1.33
C VAL A 121 -5.90 6.19 -2.03
N THR A 122 -6.15 5.08 -1.32
CA THR A 122 -7.02 4.03 -1.85
C THR A 122 -8.47 4.45 -1.71
N VAL A 123 -9.27 4.15 -2.74
CA VAL A 123 -10.66 4.58 -2.82
C VAL A 123 -11.61 3.42 -3.14
N CYS A 124 -12.86 3.55 -2.68
CA CYS A 124 -13.91 2.56 -2.89
C CYS A 124 -14.56 2.74 -4.26
N PRO A 125 -14.39 1.81 -5.22
CA PRO A 125 -14.93 1.95 -6.57
C PRO A 125 -16.47 1.93 -6.63
N TYR A 126 -17.14 1.44 -5.59
CA TYR A 126 -18.61 1.47 -5.49
C TYR A 126 -19.18 2.89 -5.35
N ALA A 127 -18.40 3.87 -4.91
CA ALA A 127 -18.79 5.28 -4.92
C ALA A 127 -18.80 5.89 -6.34
N GLY A 128 -18.38 5.13 -7.36
CA GLY A 128 -18.36 5.59 -8.75
C GLY A 128 -17.26 6.64 -9.00
N LYS A 129 -17.58 7.65 -9.84
CA LYS A 129 -16.58 8.67 -10.21
C LYS A 129 -16.21 9.61 -9.06
N ASP A 130 -17.07 9.76 -8.09
CA ASP A 130 -16.90 10.76 -7.03
C ASP A 130 -15.69 10.44 -6.14
N CYS A 131 -15.40 9.15 -5.93
CA CYS A 131 -14.20 8.72 -5.20
C CYS A 131 -12.88 9.02 -5.94
N LEU A 132 -12.91 9.41 -7.21
CA LEU A 132 -11.72 9.75 -7.99
C LEU A 132 -11.40 11.27 -7.98
N THR A 133 -12.16 12.06 -7.23
CA THR A 133 -11.95 13.51 -7.15
C THR A 133 -10.77 13.82 -6.23
N VAL A 134 -9.58 13.85 -6.81
CA VAL A 134 -8.32 14.21 -6.13
C VAL A 134 -7.63 15.36 -6.84
N PRO A 135 -6.79 16.16 -6.16
CA PRO A 135 -5.93 17.16 -6.80
C PRO A 135 -5.02 16.52 -7.86
N GLU A 136 -4.61 17.31 -8.87
CA GLU A 136 -3.78 16.82 -9.98
C GLU A 136 -2.41 16.25 -9.54
N ASP A 137 -1.89 16.72 -8.41
CA ASP A 137 -0.64 16.26 -7.83
C ASP A 137 -0.82 15.04 -6.89
N ARG A 138 -2.02 14.51 -6.78
CA ARG A 138 -2.35 13.31 -5.97
C ARG A 138 -2.84 12.18 -6.85
N LEU A 139 -2.85 10.97 -6.29
CA LEU A 139 -3.29 9.76 -7.00
C LEU A 139 -4.44 9.08 -6.26
N ALA A 140 -5.53 8.79 -6.98
CA ALA A 140 -6.55 7.86 -6.51
C ALA A 140 -6.23 6.44 -6.99
N ILE A 141 -6.24 5.48 -6.06
CA ILE A 141 -6.02 4.06 -6.34
C ILE A 141 -7.30 3.30 -6.01
N ALA A 142 -8.06 2.88 -7.01
CA ALA A 142 -9.33 2.19 -6.80
C ALA A 142 -9.11 0.75 -6.30
N ALA A 143 -9.59 0.43 -5.09
CA ALA A 143 -9.53 -0.90 -4.50
C ALA A 143 -10.60 -1.81 -5.14
N VAL A 144 -10.30 -2.36 -6.31
CA VAL A 144 -11.25 -3.13 -7.10
C VAL A 144 -11.35 -4.59 -6.65
N ARG A 145 -10.27 -5.13 -6.05
CA ARG A 145 -10.27 -6.45 -5.44
C ARG A 145 -9.60 -6.40 -4.08
N THR A 146 -10.30 -6.86 -3.06
CA THR A 146 -9.83 -6.90 -1.66
C THR A 146 -9.39 -8.31 -1.30
N GLY A 147 -8.41 -8.45 -0.41
CA GLY A 147 -7.81 -9.74 -0.01
C GLY A 147 -8.52 -10.45 1.17
N ASN A 148 -9.63 -9.89 1.68
CA ASN A 148 -10.36 -10.51 2.78
C ASN A 148 -11.09 -11.78 2.32
N PRO A 149 -11.23 -12.81 3.20
CA PRO A 149 -11.77 -14.13 2.84
C PRO A 149 -13.14 -14.08 2.16
N SER A 150 -14.07 -13.24 2.64
CA SER A 150 -15.42 -13.10 2.09
C SER A 150 -15.52 -12.16 0.87
N GLY A 151 -14.41 -11.55 0.44
CA GLY A 151 -14.43 -10.62 -0.70
C GLY A 151 -15.00 -11.23 -1.98
N GLY A 152 -14.75 -12.52 -2.18
CA GLY A 152 -15.28 -13.26 -3.31
C GLY A 152 -16.82 -13.34 -3.39
N GLU A 153 -17.51 -13.30 -2.25
CA GLU A 153 -19.00 -13.38 -2.22
C GLU A 153 -19.67 -12.25 -3.02
N VAL A 154 -19.02 -11.08 -3.07
CA VAL A 154 -19.52 -9.91 -3.80
C VAL A 154 -18.73 -9.68 -5.08
N GLN A 155 -17.41 -9.74 -5.01
CA GLN A 155 -16.54 -9.32 -6.10
C GLN A 155 -16.57 -10.26 -7.30
N THR A 156 -16.88 -11.54 -7.09
CA THR A 156 -17.00 -12.54 -8.16
C THR A 156 -18.41 -12.67 -8.76
N LEU A 157 -19.39 -11.93 -8.23
CA LEU A 157 -20.73 -11.85 -8.86
C LEU A 157 -20.60 -11.38 -10.30
N LEU A 158 -21.46 -11.93 -11.19
CA LEU A 158 -21.45 -11.54 -12.59
C LEU A 158 -22.10 -10.16 -12.79
N ALA A 159 -21.38 -9.28 -13.44
CA ALA A 159 -21.88 -8.00 -13.94
C ALA A 159 -21.81 -8.03 -15.48
N GLY A 160 -22.85 -8.51 -16.09
CA GLY A 160 -22.86 -8.87 -17.52
C GLY A 160 -22.15 -10.21 -17.75
N ASP A 161 -21.10 -10.22 -18.56
CA ASP A 161 -20.34 -11.40 -18.97
C ASP A 161 -19.09 -11.68 -18.14
N ARG A 162 -18.80 -10.84 -17.14
CA ARG A 162 -17.58 -10.93 -16.32
C ARG A 162 -17.83 -10.64 -14.85
N ALA A 163 -16.84 -10.96 -14.01
CA ALA A 163 -16.88 -10.67 -12.58
C ALA A 163 -17.00 -9.16 -12.31
N LEU A 164 -17.76 -8.81 -11.28
CA LEU A 164 -18.03 -7.41 -10.90
C LEU A 164 -16.76 -6.62 -10.67
N TRP A 165 -15.72 -7.20 -10.00
CA TRP A 165 -14.47 -6.52 -9.75
C TRP A 165 -13.72 -6.14 -11.05
N LEU A 166 -13.79 -6.99 -12.10
CA LEU A 166 -13.18 -6.66 -13.41
C LEU A 166 -13.96 -5.56 -14.14
N SER A 167 -15.29 -5.55 -14.01
CA SER A 167 -16.11 -4.48 -14.56
C SER A 167 -15.86 -3.14 -13.88
N LEU A 168 -15.62 -3.16 -12.55
CA LEU A 168 -15.21 -1.97 -11.80
C LEU A 168 -13.80 -1.54 -12.18
N ALA A 169 -12.85 -2.48 -12.32
CA ALA A 169 -11.47 -2.19 -12.74
C ALA A 169 -11.45 -1.43 -14.06
N GLU A 170 -12.15 -1.92 -15.07
CA GLU A 170 -12.26 -1.26 -16.39
C GLU A 170 -12.85 0.16 -16.27
N LYS A 171 -13.94 0.32 -15.51
CA LYS A 171 -14.58 1.64 -15.32
C LYS A 171 -13.67 2.65 -14.63
N MET A 172 -12.90 2.23 -13.61
CA MET A 172 -11.98 3.10 -12.88
C MET A 172 -10.76 3.44 -13.72
N ALA A 173 -10.15 2.44 -14.40
CA ALA A 173 -9.00 2.64 -15.27
C ALA A 173 -9.30 3.60 -16.44
N ARG A 174 -10.48 3.49 -17.05
CA ARG A 174 -10.92 4.44 -18.12
C ARG A 174 -11.04 5.88 -17.65
N ARG A 175 -11.09 6.12 -16.35
CA ARG A 175 -11.13 7.44 -15.72
C ARG A 175 -9.78 7.89 -15.17
N GLY A 176 -8.71 7.16 -15.49
CA GLY A 176 -7.33 7.49 -15.10
C GLY A 176 -6.92 7.05 -13.70
N ALA A 177 -7.75 6.26 -12.99
CA ALA A 177 -7.36 5.72 -11.70
C ALA A 177 -6.30 4.62 -11.84
N ALA A 178 -5.36 4.55 -10.89
CA ALA A 178 -4.63 3.33 -10.61
C ALA A 178 -5.56 2.32 -9.92
N LEU A 179 -5.20 1.04 -9.96
CA LEU A 179 -6.04 -0.03 -9.41
C LEU A 179 -5.29 -0.77 -8.30
N SER A 180 -5.96 -1.03 -7.18
CA SER A 180 -5.48 -1.96 -6.16
C SER A 180 -6.17 -3.31 -6.33
N VAL A 181 -5.36 -4.36 -6.48
CA VAL A 181 -5.77 -5.75 -6.65
C VAL A 181 -5.05 -6.60 -5.62
N ALA A 182 -5.69 -6.82 -4.47
CA ALA A 182 -5.15 -7.68 -3.42
C ALA A 182 -5.41 -9.14 -3.78
N THR A 183 -4.38 -9.84 -4.26
CA THR A 183 -4.47 -11.23 -4.70
C THR A 183 -3.13 -11.93 -4.55
N GLY A 184 -3.17 -13.24 -4.24
CA GLY A 184 -2.03 -14.14 -4.34
C GLY A 184 -2.03 -14.97 -5.62
N TYR A 185 -2.86 -14.65 -6.63
CA TYR A 185 -3.03 -15.50 -7.82
C TYR A 185 -2.69 -14.75 -9.10
N SER A 186 -1.78 -15.32 -9.89
CA SER A 186 -1.38 -14.78 -11.20
C SER A 186 -2.55 -14.69 -12.19
N LEU A 187 -3.57 -15.53 -12.07
CA LEU A 187 -4.76 -15.47 -12.93
C LEU A 187 -5.53 -14.16 -12.78
N ASP A 188 -5.75 -13.70 -11.54
CA ASP A 188 -6.38 -12.41 -11.29
C ASP A 188 -5.57 -11.25 -11.90
N VAL A 189 -4.23 -11.31 -11.76
CA VAL A 189 -3.32 -10.30 -12.33
C VAL A 189 -3.38 -10.30 -13.86
N ARG A 190 -3.43 -11.47 -14.50
CA ARG A 190 -3.61 -11.59 -15.97
C ARG A 190 -4.96 -11.05 -16.41
N ASP A 191 -6.02 -11.35 -15.66
CA ASP A 191 -7.37 -10.92 -16.00
C ASP A 191 -7.51 -9.40 -15.92
N VAL A 192 -7.01 -8.76 -14.86
CA VAL A 192 -7.05 -7.30 -14.79
C VAL A 192 -6.16 -6.67 -15.85
N ARG A 193 -4.99 -7.22 -16.14
CA ARG A 193 -4.10 -6.70 -17.18
C ARG A 193 -4.72 -6.81 -18.58
N ARG A 194 -5.50 -7.87 -18.85
CA ARG A 194 -6.21 -8.04 -20.13
C ARG A 194 -7.27 -6.96 -20.33
N VAL A 195 -8.04 -6.59 -19.28
CA VAL A 195 -9.09 -5.56 -19.39
C VAL A 195 -8.58 -4.14 -19.19
N CYS A 196 -7.44 -3.99 -18.52
CA CYS A 196 -6.81 -2.70 -18.18
C CYS A 196 -5.32 -2.71 -18.55
N PRO A 197 -4.95 -2.78 -19.85
CA PRO A 197 -3.57 -3.04 -20.27
C PRO A 197 -2.55 -1.98 -19.84
N SER A 198 -2.97 -0.73 -19.69
CA SER A 198 -2.11 0.41 -19.33
C SER A 198 -2.30 0.93 -17.90
N ALA A 199 -3.22 0.36 -17.12
CA ALA A 199 -3.45 0.82 -15.75
C ALA A 199 -2.26 0.48 -14.85
N PHE A 200 -1.89 1.40 -13.96
CA PHE A 200 -0.93 1.09 -12.90
C PHE A 200 -1.61 0.24 -11.81
N LEU A 201 -0.93 -0.83 -11.39
CA LEU A 201 -1.46 -1.76 -10.40
C LEU A 201 -0.71 -1.65 -9.07
N LEU A 202 -1.43 -1.49 -7.96
CA LEU A 202 -0.95 -1.77 -6.62
C LEU A 202 -1.38 -3.20 -6.27
N LEU A 203 -0.43 -4.04 -5.88
CA LEU A 203 -0.63 -5.48 -5.64
C LEU A 203 -0.31 -5.85 -4.18
N PRO A 204 -1.24 -5.60 -3.23
CA PRO A 204 -1.06 -6.04 -1.85
C PRO A 204 -1.06 -7.56 -1.74
N GLY A 205 -0.08 -8.11 -1.01
CA GLY A 205 0.02 -9.54 -0.71
C GLY A 205 0.40 -10.45 -1.89
N CYS A 206 0.73 -9.88 -3.05
CA CYS A 206 1.19 -10.63 -4.23
C CYS A 206 2.71 -10.82 -4.18
N ASP A 207 3.18 -12.04 -4.41
CA ASP A 207 4.61 -12.31 -4.57
C ASP A 207 5.11 -12.00 -6.00
N GLY A 208 6.44 -12.02 -6.18
CA GLY A 208 7.05 -11.65 -7.45
C GLY A 208 6.68 -12.57 -8.62
N GLU A 209 6.48 -13.88 -8.37
CA GLU A 209 6.09 -14.85 -9.40
C GLU A 209 4.66 -14.59 -9.88
N ASN A 210 3.73 -14.46 -8.94
CA ASN A 210 2.32 -14.21 -9.26
C ASN A 210 2.06 -12.80 -9.80
N ALA A 211 2.91 -11.83 -9.45
CA ALA A 211 2.82 -10.46 -9.95
C ALA A 211 3.38 -10.28 -11.37
N LEU A 212 4.16 -11.23 -11.87
CA LEU A 212 4.87 -11.10 -13.15
C LEU A 212 3.98 -10.61 -14.33
N PRO A 213 2.72 -11.08 -14.48
CA PRO A 213 1.86 -10.59 -15.55
C PRO A 213 1.47 -9.12 -15.47
N ALA A 214 1.72 -8.45 -14.34
CA ALA A 214 1.43 -7.02 -14.17
C ALA A 214 2.47 -6.10 -14.80
N PHE A 215 3.66 -6.62 -15.07
CA PHE A 215 4.81 -5.84 -15.54
C PHE A 215 4.98 -5.92 -17.06
N ASP A 216 5.51 -4.86 -17.64
CA ASP A 216 6.04 -4.87 -19.00
C ASP A 216 7.49 -5.41 -19.04
N ASP A 217 8.07 -5.46 -20.22
CA ASP A 217 9.45 -5.96 -20.43
C ASP A 217 10.53 -5.11 -19.72
N PHE A 218 10.17 -3.91 -19.25
CA PHE A 218 11.05 -2.99 -18.53
C PHE A 218 10.80 -3.00 -17.01
N GLY A 219 9.93 -3.87 -16.52
CA GLY A 219 9.57 -3.98 -15.11
C GLY A 219 8.68 -2.84 -14.60
N HIS A 220 7.92 -2.20 -15.50
CA HIS A 220 6.99 -1.13 -15.16
C HIS A 220 5.54 -1.63 -15.14
N GLY A 221 4.64 -0.81 -14.58
CA GLY A 221 3.19 -1.04 -14.61
C GLY A 221 2.58 -1.46 -13.28
N ALA A 222 3.39 -1.85 -12.29
CA ALA A 222 2.88 -2.23 -10.97
C ALA A 222 3.82 -1.88 -9.83
N LEU A 223 3.27 -1.94 -8.61
CA LEU A 223 3.97 -1.85 -7.32
C LEU A 223 3.44 -2.97 -6.41
N LEU A 224 4.33 -3.81 -5.91
CA LEU A 224 4.00 -4.81 -4.89
C LEU A 224 4.01 -4.14 -3.52
N ALA A 225 3.06 -4.48 -2.66
CA ALA A 225 3.00 -3.99 -1.29
C ALA A 225 3.10 -5.18 -0.32
N ASP A 226 4.22 -5.25 0.40
CA ASP A 226 4.55 -6.35 1.30
C ASP A 226 4.38 -5.93 2.76
N GLU A 227 3.48 -6.61 3.48
CA GLU A 227 3.24 -6.38 4.90
C GLU A 227 4.06 -7.31 5.81
N THR A 228 4.68 -8.36 5.26
CA THR A 228 5.42 -9.35 6.06
C THR A 228 6.70 -8.77 6.64
N LEU A 229 7.29 -7.79 5.97
CA LEU A 229 8.53 -7.13 6.35
C LEU A 229 8.45 -6.39 7.69
N GLN A 230 7.25 -6.00 8.13
CA GLN A 230 7.07 -5.19 9.33
C GLN A 230 7.31 -5.95 10.65
N TYR A 231 7.32 -7.28 10.65
CA TYR A 231 7.46 -8.10 11.87
C TYR A 231 8.80 -8.83 11.96
N THR A 232 9.77 -8.42 11.18
CA THR A 232 11.11 -9.04 11.17
C THR A 232 11.99 -8.47 12.29
N ALA A 233 12.93 -9.29 12.76
CA ALA A 233 13.87 -8.87 13.81
C ALA A 233 14.88 -7.80 13.31
N ASP A 234 15.26 -7.88 12.04
CA ASP A 234 16.13 -6.91 11.34
C ASP A 234 15.41 -6.43 10.07
N PRO A 235 14.67 -5.33 10.16
CA PRO A 235 13.95 -4.79 9.01
C PRO A 235 14.86 -4.38 7.84
N ALA A 236 16.07 -3.91 8.12
CA ALA A 236 16.98 -3.47 7.05
C ALA A 236 17.52 -4.64 6.23
N ALA A 237 17.88 -5.74 6.89
CA ALA A 237 18.26 -6.99 6.23
C ALA A 237 17.07 -7.56 5.45
N ALA A 238 15.89 -7.64 6.06
CA ALA A 238 14.68 -8.18 5.43
C ALA A 238 14.27 -7.40 4.16
N VAL A 239 14.31 -6.07 4.20
CA VAL A 239 14.06 -5.24 3.00
C VAL A 239 15.09 -5.52 1.91
N THR A 240 16.36 -5.65 2.26
CA THR A 240 17.43 -5.95 1.30
C THR A 240 17.24 -7.32 0.64
N GLU A 241 16.90 -8.33 1.43
CA GLU A 241 16.60 -9.69 0.96
C GLU A 241 15.36 -9.73 0.07
N ALA A 242 14.29 -9.05 0.46
CA ALA A 242 13.05 -8.96 -0.33
C ALA A 242 13.29 -8.31 -1.68
N VAL A 243 14.04 -7.22 -1.74
CA VAL A 243 14.46 -6.57 -3.00
C VAL A 243 15.27 -7.53 -3.86
N ALA A 244 16.22 -8.26 -3.27
CA ALA A 244 17.04 -9.24 -4.00
C ALA A 244 16.20 -10.42 -4.50
N ALA A 245 15.24 -10.90 -3.71
CA ALA A 245 14.33 -11.96 -4.09
C ALA A 245 13.43 -11.54 -5.26
N LEU A 246 12.88 -10.32 -5.21
CA LEU A 246 12.01 -9.80 -6.28
C LEU A 246 12.75 -9.63 -7.60
N LYS A 247 14.04 -9.28 -7.59
CA LYS A 247 14.87 -9.17 -8.80
C LYS A 247 15.00 -10.47 -9.61
N LYS A 248 14.70 -11.62 -9.01
CA LYS A 248 14.64 -12.90 -9.75
C LYS A 248 13.47 -12.95 -10.73
N TRP A 249 12.43 -12.17 -10.48
CA TRP A 249 11.19 -12.15 -11.26
C TRP A 249 11.04 -10.86 -12.07
N VAL A 250 11.37 -9.72 -11.48
CA VAL A 250 11.15 -8.40 -12.09
C VAL A 250 12.43 -7.59 -12.04
N THR A 251 12.91 -7.17 -13.19
CA THR A 251 14.05 -6.24 -13.32
C THR A 251 13.54 -4.90 -13.83
N VAL A 252 13.73 -3.85 -13.04
CA VAL A 252 13.38 -2.47 -13.44
C VAL A 252 14.57 -1.83 -14.16
N VAL A 253 14.33 -1.36 -15.38
CA VAL A 253 15.30 -0.69 -16.24
C VAL A 253 15.18 0.82 -16.19
#